data_b65cc8c609420246d16724672cb4c960
#
_entry.id   b65cc8c609420246d16724672cb4c960
#
_cell.length_a   1.000
_cell.length_b   1.000
_cell.length_c   1.000
_cell.angle_alpha   90.00
_cell.angle_beta   90.00
_cell.angle_gamma   90.00
#
_symmetry.space_group_name_H-M   'P 1'
#
loop_
_entity.id
_entity.type
_entity.pdbx_description
1 polymer ?
#
loop_
_entity_poly.entity_id
_entity_poly.type
_entity_poly.pdbx_seq_one_letter_code
_entity_poly.pdbx_strand_id
1 'polypeptide(L)'
;VTISLRSTANISRGGTLVDCTAQLHPDNRDMAEALARCFHLDAAGIDFITPDISRSWREVDCAVIEINATPGFSSAARAVQIMQARFPAGCDGRIRTVVLIGAGHGGLEQAAQALQADGACVGMTDSRRTLLGGQQRFAASATLAERVRGLLLDVRCEVLLIGITPAELETGGFPLDRCSLALVSAGTPLSAALLKLVEACSTRVINDVQADDLKRK
;
A
#
# COMPACT_ATOMS: atom_id res chain seq x y z
N VAL A 1 -43.34 14.71 25.90
CA VAL A 1 -43.65 13.54 25.05
C VAL A 1 -42.46 12.60 25.17
N THR A 2 -42.67 11.43 25.76
CA THR A 2 -41.61 10.40 25.83
C THR A 2 -41.66 9.61 24.53
N ILE A 3 -40.65 9.74 23.71
CA ILE A 3 -40.48 8.92 22.49
C ILE A 3 -39.74 7.69 22.92
N SER A 4 -40.35 6.50 22.83
CA SER A 4 -39.69 5.24 23.05
C SER A 4 -38.81 4.93 21.82
N LEU A 5 -37.51 5.10 21.99
CA LEU A 5 -36.54 4.56 21.01
C LEU A 5 -36.58 3.04 21.05
N ARG A 6 -36.33 2.39 19.92
CA ARG A 6 -36.19 0.92 19.87
C ARG A 6 -35.13 0.49 20.90
N SER A 7 -35.39 -0.60 21.61
CA SER A 7 -34.49 -1.15 22.63
C SER A 7 -33.15 -1.65 22.10
N THR A 8 -32.95 -1.68 20.78
CA THR A 8 -31.76 -2.22 20.12
C THR A 8 -31.33 -1.34 18.94
N ALA A 9 -30.21 -0.65 19.10
CA ALA A 9 -29.52 0.09 18.02
C ALA A 9 -28.60 -0.82 17.18
N ASN A 10 -28.11 -1.92 17.76
CA ASN A 10 -27.15 -2.79 17.12
C ASN A 10 -27.83 -3.70 16.10
N ILE A 11 -27.28 -3.75 14.85
CA ILE A 11 -27.80 -4.58 13.75
C ILE A 11 -27.83 -6.05 14.13
N SER A 12 -26.79 -6.57 14.81
CA SER A 12 -26.72 -7.98 15.24
C SER A 12 -27.80 -8.34 16.27
N ARG A 13 -28.44 -7.37 16.88
CA ARG A 13 -29.54 -7.53 17.85
C ARG A 13 -30.91 -7.10 17.30
N GLY A 14 -31.03 -6.96 15.96
CA GLY A 14 -32.31 -6.62 15.30
C GLY A 14 -32.51 -5.14 15.00
N GLY A 15 -31.49 -4.31 15.08
CA GLY A 15 -31.52 -2.94 14.59
C GLY A 15 -31.69 -2.89 13.07
N THR A 16 -32.33 -1.82 12.54
CA THR A 16 -32.53 -1.62 11.11
C THR A 16 -31.50 -0.62 10.56
N LEU A 17 -30.81 -1.03 9.49
CA LEU A 17 -29.92 -0.13 8.75
C LEU A 17 -30.70 0.63 7.68
N VAL A 18 -30.63 1.95 7.69
CA VAL A 18 -31.20 2.82 6.65
C VAL A 18 -30.08 3.72 6.12
N ASP A 19 -29.93 3.79 4.80
CA ASP A 19 -28.98 4.70 4.18
C ASP A 19 -29.56 6.11 4.14
N CYS A 20 -28.98 7.01 4.94
CA CYS A 20 -29.36 8.42 5.06
C CYS A 20 -28.31 9.34 4.43
N THR A 21 -27.40 8.85 3.62
CA THR A 21 -26.27 9.62 3.05
C THR A 21 -26.76 10.87 2.30
N ALA A 22 -27.86 10.76 1.54
CA ALA A 22 -28.43 11.87 0.80
C ALA A 22 -29.06 12.96 1.68
N GLN A 23 -29.36 12.63 2.94
CA GLN A 23 -29.97 13.54 3.91
C GLN A 23 -28.95 14.17 4.87
N LEU A 24 -27.70 13.72 4.82
CA LEU A 24 -26.67 14.15 5.74
C LEU A 24 -26.38 15.66 5.60
N HIS A 25 -26.57 16.38 6.71
CA HIS A 25 -26.27 17.82 6.76
C HIS A 25 -24.78 18.08 6.50
N PRO A 26 -24.41 19.13 5.73
CA PRO A 26 -23.01 19.45 5.45
C PRO A 26 -22.15 19.60 6.71
N ASP A 27 -22.63 20.29 7.75
CA ASP A 27 -21.91 20.44 9.02
C ASP A 27 -21.59 19.09 9.68
N ASN A 28 -22.50 18.13 9.59
CA ASN A 28 -22.30 16.79 10.16
C ASN A 28 -21.24 16.02 9.38
N ARG A 29 -21.19 16.19 8.06
CA ARG A 29 -20.13 15.66 7.20
C ARG A 29 -18.78 16.26 7.55
N ASP A 30 -18.71 17.60 7.62
CA ASP A 30 -17.47 18.31 7.93
C ASP A 30 -16.92 17.92 9.31
N MET A 31 -17.79 17.75 10.29
CA MET A 31 -17.42 17.24 11.62
C MET A 31 -16.83 15.83 11.53
N ALA A 32 -17.50 14.91 10.83
CA ALA A 32 -17.05 13.53 10.68
C ALA A 32 -15.70 13.45 9.98
N GLU A 33 -15.51 14.21 8.90
CA GLU A 33 -14.24 14.30 8.20
C GLU A 33 -13.14 14.93 9.05
N ALA A 34 -13.44 15.94 9.85
CA ALA A 34 -12.48 16.56 10.76
C ALA A 34 -12.04 15.58 11.84
N LEU A 35 -12.95 14.76 12.38
CA LEU A 35 -12.62 13.70 13.32
C LEU A 35 -11.72 12.63 12.69
N ALA A 36 -12.04 12.14 11.48
CA ALA A 36 -11.21 11.17 10.78
C ALA A 36 -9.79 11.72 10.54
N ARG A 37 -9.67 12.97 10.10
CA ARG A 37 -8.38 13.66 9.92
C ARG A 37 -7.60 13.80 11.23
N CYS A 38 -8.26 14.11 12.33
CA CYS A 38 -7.63 14.27 13.65
C CYS A 38 -6.93 12.98 14.11
N PHE A 39 -7.50 11.83 13.77
CA PHE A 39 -6.96 10.52 14.09
C PHE A 39 -6.15 9.89 12.96
N HIS A 40 -5.88 10.62 11.88
CA HIS A 40 -5.15 10.14 10.69
C HIS A 40 -5.78 8.88 10.06
N LEU A 41 -7.10 8.79 10.02
CA LEU A 41 -7.84 7.66 9.47
C LEU A 41 -8.30 7.95 8.04
N ASP A 42 -7.92 7.11 7.09
CA ASP A 42 -8.41 7.17 5.70
C ASP A 42 -9.88 6.71 5.59
N ALA A 43 -10.30 5.82 6.46
CA ALA A 43 -11.68 5.38 6.62
C ALA A 43 -11.98 5.21 8.10
N ALA A 44 -13.12 5.72 8.55
CA ALA A 44 -13.56 5.62 9.93
C ALA A 44 -15.06 5.31 10.02
N GLY A 45 -15.44 4.53 11.02
CA GLY A 45 -16.83 4.47 11.49
C GLY A 45 -17.00 5.47 12.62
N ILE A 46 -18.01 6.32 12.52
CA ILE A 46 -18.32 7.31 13.55
C ILE A 46 -19.73 7.05 14.07
N ASP A 47 -19.82 6.66 15.33
CA ASP A 47 -21.09 6.49 16.01
C ASP A 47 -21.58 7.86 16.49
N PHE A 48 -22.52 8.42 15.74
CA PHE A 48 -23.11 9.74 15.98
C PHE A 48 -24.59 9.62 16.30
N ILE A 49 -24.96 10.04 17.50
CA ILE A 49 -26.37 10.11 17.94
C ILE A 49 -26.90 11.50 17.65
N THR A 50 -27.99 11.57 16.93
CA THR A 50 -28.73 12.80 16.62
C THR A 50 -30.22 12.50 16.48
N PRO A 51 -31.11 13.43 16.86
CA PRO A 51 -32.55 13.28 16.59
C PRO A 51 -32.90 13.39 15.10
N ASP A 52 -32.05 14.09 14.30
CA ASP A 52 -32.28 14.32 12.88
C ASP A 52 -30.94 14.57 12.17
N ILE A 53 -30.54 13.64 11.31
CA ILE A 53 -29.27 13.69 10.57
C ILE A 53 -29.23 14.83 9.54
N SER A 54 -30.40 15.33 9.12
CA SER A 54 -30.54 16.44 8.17
C SER A 54 -30.40 17.82 8.80
N ARG A 55 -30.28 17.90 10.11
CA ARG A 55 -30.01 19.13 10.85
C ARG A 55 -28.55 19.22 11.29
N SER A 56 -28.04 20.44 11.37
CA SER A 56 -26.68 20.68 11.84
C SER A 56 -26.52 20.23 13.29
N TRP A 57 -25.38 19.57 13.57
CA TRP A 57 -24.98 19.21 14.94
C TRP A 57 -24.88 20.41 15.88
N ARG A 58 -24.79 21.63 15.33
CA ARG A 58 -24.73 22.89 16.09
C ARG A 58 -26.08 23.35 16.60
N GLU A 59 -27.18 22.80 16.07
CA GLU A 59 -28.54 23.22 16.29
C GLU A 59 -29.38 22.22 17.08
N VAL A 60 -28.87 21.00 17.26
CA VAL A 60 -29.60 19.93 17.94
C VAL A 60 -28.75 19.28 19.02
N ASP A 61 -29.40 18.70 20.03
CA ASP A 61 -28.71 17.88 21.01
C ASP A 61 -28.23 16.61 20.35
N CYS A 62 -26.91 16.44 20.27
CA CYS A 62 -26.27 15.30 19.61
C CYS A 62 -24.94 14.98 20.27
N ALA A 63 -24.40 13.80 19.96
CA ALA A 63 -23.10 13.37 20.45
C ALA A 63 -22.40 12.39 19.51
N VAL A 64 -21.10 12.51 19.38
CA VAL A 64 -20.23 11.44 18.89
C VAL A 64 -19.88 10.56 20.08
N ILE A 65 -20.15 9.26 19.95
CA ILE A 65 -19.92 8.30 21.04
C ILE A 65 -18.62 7.54 20.80
N GLU A 66 -18.35 7.15 19.54
CA GLU A 66 -17.23 6.28 19.20
C GLU A 66 -16.69 6.60 17.81
N ILE A 67 -15.38 6.38 17.65
CA ILE A 67 -14.68 6.43 16.36
C ILE A 67 -13.95 5.11 16.17
N ASN A 68 -14.33 4.36 15.13
CA ASN A 68 -13.77 3.06 14.80
C ASN A 68 -12.76 3.19 13.65
N ALA A 69 -11.51 2.77 13.88
CA ALA A 69 -10.44 2.76 12.88
C ALA A 69 -10.61 1.65 11.82
N THR A 70 -11.37 0.61 12.15
CA THR A 70 -11.67 -0.52 11.25
C THR A 70 -13.18 -0.72 11.16
N PRO A 71 -13.89 0.19 10.45
CA PRO A 71 -15.34 0.10 10.36
C PRO A 71 -15.75 -1.17 9.61
N GLY A 72 -16.80 -1.83 10.09
CA GLY A 72 -17.45 -2.89 9.34
C GLY A 72 -18.10 -2.35 8.07
N PHE A 73 -17.98 -3.07 6.96
CA PHE A 73 -18.64 -2.69 5.71
C PHE A 73 -19.98 -3.39 5.60
N SER A 74 -21.05 -2.61 5.42
CA SER A 74 -22.39 -3.15 5.24
C SER A 74 -22.60 -3.78 3.86
N SER A 75 -21.71 -3.53 2.89
CA SER A 75 -21.77 -4.09 1.55
C SER A 75 -20.41 -4.06 0.84
N ALA A 76 -20.20 -4.99 -0.10
CA ALA A 76 -19.03 -4.98 -0.98
C ALA A 76 -18.90 -3.68 -1.80
N ALA A 77 -20.03 -3.06 -2.17
CA ALA A 77 -20.02 -1.79 -2.90
C ALA A 77 -19.35 -0.67 -2.11
N ARG A 78 -19.55 -0.59 -0.79
CA ARG A 78 -18.86 0.41 0.05
C ARG A 78 -17.36 0.16 0.15
N ALA A 79 -16.95 -1.10 0.25
CA ALA A 79 -15.53 -1.45 0.21
C ALA A 79 -14.89 -1.01 -1.11
N VAL A 80 -15.57 -1.23 -2.24
CA VAL A 80 -15.11 -0.77 -3.57
C VAL A 80 -15.00 0.76 -3.63
N GLN A 81 -15.97 1.51 -3.10
CA GLN A 81 -15.90 2.97 -3.05
C GLN A 81 -14.70 3.48 -2.28
N ILE A 82 -14.40 2.89 -1.12
CA ILE A 82 -13.21 3.25 -0.32
C ILE A 82 -11.93 2.94 -1.09
N MET A 83 -11.85 1.76 -1.72
CA MET A 83 -10.71 1.39 -2.55
C MET A 83 -10.53 2.36 -3.74
N GLN A 84 -11.62 2.75 -4.41
CA GLN A 84 -11.58 3.72 -5.51
C GLN A 84 -11.16 5.12 -5.06
N ALA A 85 -11.56 5.54 -3.86
CA ALA A 85 -11.12 6.83 -3.29
C ALA A 85 -9.61 6.80 -2.96
N ARG A 86 -9.09 5.67 -2.48
CA ARG A 86 -7.66 5.50 -2.16
C ARG A 86 -6.81 5.25 -3.41
N PHE A 87 -7.35 4.52 -4.37
CA PHE A 87 -6.68 4.14 -5.62
C PHE A 87 -7.50 4.66 -6.81
N PRO A 88 -7.27 5.91 -7.24
CA PRO A 88 -7.97 6.50 -8.40
C PRO A 88 -7.79 5.67 -9.66
N ALA A 89 -8.63 5.90 -10.65
CA ALA A 89 -8.57 5.19 -11.92
C ALA A 89 -7.16 5.27 -12.54
N GLY A 90 -6.60 4.11 -12.92
CA GLY A 90 -5.24 3.98 -13.42
C GLY A 90 -4.16 3.76 -12.36
N CYS A 91 -4.51 3.82 -11.06
CA CYS A 91 -3.62 3.45 -9.96
C CYS A 91 -3.98 2.05 -9.47
N ASP A 92 -3.03 1.13 -9.47
CA ASP A 92 -3.21 -0.24 -8.97
C ASP A 92 -2.69 -0.41 -7.52
N GLY A 93 -2.33 0.69 -6.86
CA GLY A 93 -1.78 0.71 -5.51
C GLY A 93 -0.36 0.18 -5.39
N ARG A 94 0.31 -0.08 -6.51
CA ARG A 94 1.67 -0.61 -6.51
C ARG A 94 2.69 0.52 -6.60
N ILE A 95 3.73 0.42 -5.80
CA ILE A 95 4.92 1.26 -5.95
C ILE A 95 5.75 0.77 -7.12
N ARG A 96 6.58 1.64 -7.68
CA ARG A 96 7.53 1.27 -8.73
C ARG A 96 8.54 0.26 -8.17
N THR A 97 8.67 -0.88 -8.83
CA THR A 97 9.60 -1.94 -8.44
C THR A 97 10.51 -2.31 -9.58
N VAL A 98 11.81 -2.36 -9.31
CA VAL A 98 12.84 -2.79 -10.27
C VAL A 98 13.62 -3.96 -9.68
N VAL A 99 13.70 -5.04 -10.42
CA VAL A 99 14.45 -6.24 -10.04
C VAL A 99 15.66 -6.36 -10.96
N LEU A 100 16.84 -6.44 -10.37
CA LEU A 100 18.11 -6.64 -11.07
C LEU A 100 18.64 -8.06 -10.77
N ILE A 101 18.77 -8.87 -11.78
CA ILE A 101 19.19 -10.28 -11.66
C ILE A 101 20.61 -10.43 -12.17
N GLY A 102 21.50 -10.96 -11.32
CA GLY A 102 22.86 -11.32 -11.67
C GLY A 102 23.88 -10.17 -11.66
N ALA A 103 23.48 -8.91 -11.58
CA ALA A 103 24.43 -7.80 -11.55
C ALA A 103 25.08 -7.62 -10.19
N GLY A 104 26.29 -7.08 -10.22
CA GLY A 104 26.98 -6.64 -9.01
C GLY A 104 26.23 -5.49 -8.31
N HIS A 105 26.44 -5.39 -7.01
CA HIS A 105 25.76 -4.45 -6.10
C HIS A 105 25.87 -2.95 -6.48
N GLY A 106 26.91 -2.57 -7.22
CA GLY A 106 27.20 -1.16 -7.55
C GLY A 106 26.14 -0.49 -8.40
N GLY A 107 25.51 -1.20 -9.34
CA GLY A 107 24.45 -0.66 -10.19
C GLY A 107 23.18 -0.33 -9.43
N LEU A 108 22.80 -1.16 -8.45
CA LEU A 108 21.65 -0.90 -7.59
C LEU A 108 21.86 0.34 -6.71
N GLU A 109 23.06 0.49 -6.15
CA GLU A 109 23.40 1.67 -5.33
C GLU A 109 23.34 2.96 -6.10
N GLN A 110 23.89 2.98 -7.30
CA GLN A 110 23.85 4.16 -8.15
C GLN A 110 22.42 4.54 -8.52
N ALA A 111 21.58 3.56 -8.88
CA ALA A 111 20.17 3.79 -9.14
C ALA A 111 19.42 4.32 -7.88
N ALA A 112 19.71 3.75 -6.72
CA ALA A 112 19.12 4.22 -5.46
C ALA A 112 19.54 5.66 -5.14
N GLN A 113 20.82 6.00 -5.30
CA GLN A 113 21.33 7.35 -5.06
C GLN A 113 20.71 8.37 -6.01
N ALA A 114 20.59 8.04 -7.30
CA ALA A 114 19.96 8.93 -8.29
C ALA A 114 18.49 9.22 -7.92
N LEU A 115 17.70 8.19 -7.60
CA LEU A 115 16.30 8.36 -7.21
C LEU A 115 16.14 9.11 -5.89
N GLN A 116 17.05 8.92 -4.94
CA GLN A 116 17.08 9.67 -3.68
C GLN A 116 17.44 11.13 -3.89
N ALA A 117 18.34 11.45 -4.84
CA ALA A 117 18.66 12.81 -5.20
C ALA A 117 17.44 13.56 -5.78
N ASP A 118 16.54 12.83 -6.46
CA ASP A 118 15.26 13.34 -6.95
C ASP A 118 14.17 13.41 -5.85
N GLY A 119 14.51 13.08 -4.61
CA GLY A 119 13.63 13.19 -3.44
C GLY A 119 12.82 11.95 -3.10
N ALA A 120 12.95 10.84 -3.84
CA ALA A 120 12.20 9.62 -3.56
C ALA A 120 12.75 8.86 -2.33
N CYS A 121 11.87 8.31 -1.50
CA CYS A 121 12.25 7.38 -0.46
C CYS A 121 12.40 5.96 -1.04
N VAL A 122 13.65 5.56 -1.27
CA VAL A 122 13.99 4.31 -1.95
C VAL A 122 14.23 3.18 -0.94
N GLY A 123 13.47 2.09 -1.10
CA GLY A 123 13.80 0.79 -0.54
C GLY A 123 14.78 0.06 -1.45
N MET A 124 15.87 -0.45 -0.92
CA MET A 124 16.85 -1.25 -1.67
C MET A 124 17.21 -2.51 -0.88
N THR A 125 17.22 -3.65 -1.54
CA THR A 125 17.71 -4.90 -0.96
C THR A 125 18.54 -5.71 -1.94
N ASP A 126 19.61 -6.30 -1.45
CA ASP A 126 20.44 -7.27 -2.14
C ASP A 126 20.92 -8.35 -1.15
N SER A 127 21.79 -9.29 -1.58
CA SER A 127 22.31 -10.35 -0.71
C SER A 127 23.16 -9.86 0.48
N ARG A 128 23.52 -8.58 0.54
CA ARG A 128 24.40 -8.01 1.57
C ARG A 128 23.66 -7.13 2.55
N ARG A 129 22.63 -6.37 2.08
CA ARG A 129 22.00 -5.33 2.90
C ARG A 129 20.58 -5.04 2.46
N THR A 130 19.87 -4.39 3.36
CA THR A 130 18.52 -3.89 3.11
C THR A 130 18.43 -2.50 3.68
N LEU A 131 18.17 -1.52 2.83
CA LEU A 131 18.16 -0.10 3.14
C LEU A 131 16.78 0.50 2.84
N LEU A 132 16.39 1.49 3.61
CA LEU A 132 15.27 2.38 3.30
C LEU A 132 15.73 3.82 3.53
N GLY A 133 15.64 4.66 2.50
CA GLY A 133 16.15 6.02 2.56
C GLY A 133 17.63 6.09 2.98
N GLY A 134 18.44 5.13 2.54
CA GLY A 134 19.86 5.02 2.90
C GLY A 134 20.16 4.39 4.28
N GLN A 135 19.15 4.12 5.10
CA GLN A 135 19.34 3.53 6.44
C GLN A 135 19.15 2.02 6.45
N GLN A 136 20.05 1.29 7.11
CA GLN A 136 19.97 -0.17 7.28
C GLN A 136 18.70 -0.56 8.04
N ARG A 137 17.96 -1.60 7.56
CA ARG A 137 16.68 -2.02 8.14
C ARG A 137 16.65 -3.42 8.71
N PHE A 138 17.24 -4.40 8.05
CA PHE A 138 17.15 -5.80 8.44
C PHE A 138 18.52 -6.42 8.68
N ALA A 139 18.53 -7.46 9.52
CA ALA A 139 19.70 -8.27 9.72
C ALA A 139 20.06 -9.06 8.46
N ALA A 140 21.32 -9.39 8.28
CA ALA A 140 21.82 -10.17 7.14
C ALA A 140 21.24 -11.59 7.04
N SER A 141 20.65 -12.11 8.12
CA SER A 141 20.05 -13.47 8.16
C SER A 141 18.64 -13.56 7.57
N ALA A 142 17.99 -12.44 7.23
CA ALA A 142 16.65 -12.46 6.66
C ALA A 142 16.67 -12.97 5.22
N THR A 143 15.70 -13.80 4.85
CA THR A 143 15.49 -14.25 3.48
C THR A 143 15.15 -13.09 2.54
N LEU A 144 15.35 -13.27 1.22
CA LEU A 144 14.96 -12.24 0.24
C LEU A 144 13.47 -11.85 0.37
N ALA A 145 12.59 -12.84 0.53
CA ALA A 145 11.15 -12.60 0.68
C ALA A 145 10.83 -11.77 1.93
N GLU A 146 11.48 -12.05 3.07
CA GLU A 146 11.30 -11.27 4.30
C GLU A 146 11.80 -9.83 4.15
N ARG A 147 12.95 -9.64 3.52
CA ARG A 147 13.51 -8.31 3.27
C ARG A 147 12.62 -7.47 2.35
N VAL A 148 12.15 -8.05 1.24
CA VAL A 148 11.24 -7.40 0.30
C VAL A 148 9.91 -7.06 0.97
N ARG A 149 9.31 -8.02 1.68
CA ARG A 149 8.06 -7.80 2.40
C ARG A 149 8.19 -6.70 3.45
N GLY A 150 9.29 -6.68 4.19
CA GLY A 150 9.53 -5.65 5.21
C GLY A 150 9.66 -4.25 4.63
N LEU A 151 10.27 -4.09 3.45
CA LEU A 151 10.32 -2.81 2.75
C LEU A 151 8.95 -2.39 2.21
N LEU A 152 8.15 -3.33 1.68
CA LEU A 152 6.80 -3.05 1.18
C LEU A 152 5.80 -2.68 2.28
N LEU A 153 6.03 -3.10 3.53
CA LEU A 153 5.20 -2.73 4.67
C LEU A 153 5.50 -1.33 5.22
N ASP A 154 6.65 -0.73 4.86
CA ASP A 154 6.98 0.63 5.26
C ASP A 154 6.34 1.62 4.27
N VAL A 155 5.35 2.37 4.75
CA VAL A 155 4.57 3.34 3.92
C VAL A 155 5.42 4.44 3.30
N ARG A 156 6.65 4.63 3.76
CA ARG A 156 7.60 5.60 3.19
C ARG A 156 8.28 5.09 1.93
N CYS A 157 8.25 3.77 1.67
CA CYS A 157 8.88 3.19 0.49
C CYS A 157 8.10 3.57 -0.77
N GLU A 158 8.65 4.44 -1.59
CA GLU A 158 8.02 4.93 -2.84
C GLU A 158 8.53 4.19 -4.07
N VAL A 159 9.77 3.72 -4.02
CA VAL A 159 10.40 2.91 -5.06
C VAL A 159 11.16 1.76 -4.41
N LEU A 160 11.05 0.56 -4.97
CA LEU A 160 11.75 -0.62 -4.47
C LEU A 160 12.71 -1.17 -5.51
N LEU A 161 13.99 -1.23 -5.15
CA LEU A 161 15.07 -1.82 -5.94
C LEU A 161 15.52 -3.13 -5.31
N ILE A 162 15.52 -4.21 -6.08
CA ILE A 162 15.83 -5.56 -5.61
C ILE A 162 16.95 -6.15 -6.44
N GLY A 163 18.08 -6.47 -5.82
CA GLY A 163 19.14 -7.28 -6.41
C GLY A 163 18.97 -8.74 -6.05
N ILE A 164 18.90 -9.61 -7.05
CA ILE A 164 18.72 -11.05 -6.88
C ILE A 164 19.87 -11.78 -7.55
N THR A 165 20.48 -12.70 -6.83
CA THR A 165 21.42 -13.65 -7.45
C THR A 165 20.64 -14.79 -8.14
N PRO A 166 21.20 -15.44 -9.17
CA PRO A 166 20.59 -16.64 -9.75
C PRO A 166 20.25 -17.72 -8.71
N ALA A 167 21.13 -17.93 -7.74
CA ALA A 167 20.93 -18.90 -6.67
C ALA A 167 19.74 -18.54 -5.75
N GLU A 168 19.57 -17.27 -5.41
CA GLU A 168 18.39 -16.82 -4.65
C GLU A 168 17.10 -17.00 -5.46
N LEU A 169 17.13 -16.74 -6.76
CA LEU A 169 15.98 -16.96 -7.65
C LEU A 169 15.64 -18.45 -7.78
N GLU A 170 16.62 -19.34 -7.86
CA GLU A 170 16.42 -20.78 -7.92
C GLU A 170 15.82 -21.36 -6.63
N THR A 171 16.30 -20.89 -5.48
CA THR A 171 15.91 -21.45 -4.18
C THR A 171 14.67 -20.80 -3.60
N GLY A 172 14.51 -19.51 -3.79
CA GLY A 172 13.45 -18.69 -3.17
C GLY A 172 12.33 -18.28 -4.14
N GLY A 173 12.51 -18.47 -5.44
CA GLY A 173 11.58 -17.97 -6.45
C GLY A 173 11.64 -16.46 -6.62
N PHE A 174 10.72 -15.93 -7.43
CA PHE A 174 10.59 -14.49 -7.63
C PHE A 174 9.89 -13.85 -6.43
N PRO A 175 10.44 -12.80 -5.81
CA PRO A 175 9.97 -12.30 -4.51
C PRO A 175 8.67 -11.47 -4.57
N LEU A 176 8.15 -11.24 -5.75
CA LEU A 176 6.95 -10.44 -6.02
C LEU A 176 6.02 -11.18 -6.97
N ASP A 177 4.72 -10.96 -6.84
CA ASP A 177 3.74 -11.42 -7.83
C ASP A 177 3.88 -10.66 -9.16
N ARG A 178 4.26 -9.37 -9.09
CA ARG A 178 4.55 -8.53 -10.26
C ARG A 178 5.52 -7.40 -9.92
N CYS A 179 6.47 -7.11 -10.80
CA CYS A 179 7.32 -5.92 -10.75
C CYS A 179 7.14 -5.05 -12.00
N SER A 180 7.54 -3.79 -11.90
CA SER A 180 7.47 -2.83 -13.03
C SER A 180 8.50 -3.15 -14.10
N LEU A 181 9.70 -3.54 -13.69
CA LEU A 181 10.84 -3.79 -14.58
C LEU A 181 11.76 -4.87 -14.00
N ALA A 182 12.09 -5.86 -14.80
CA ALA A 182 13.19 -6.77 -14.52
C ALA A 182 14.34 -6.52 -15.50
N LEU A 183 15.55 -6.47 -14.95
CA LEU A 183 16.81 -6.30 -15.67
C LEU A 183 17.64 -7.57 -15.45
N VAL A 184 18.02 -8.24 -16.51
CA VAL A 184 18.90 -9.39 -16.45
C VAL A 184 20.27 -8.97 -16.95
N SER A 185 21.29 -9.10 -16.10
CA SER A 185 22.65 -8.70 -16.46
C SER A 185 23.23 -9.62 -17.53
N ALA A 186 24.03 -9.06 -18.41
CA ALA A 186 24.73 -9.81 -19.44
C ALA A 186 25.55 -10.97 -18.85
N GLY A 187 25.47 -12.12 -19.47
CA GLY A 187 26.19 -13.34 -19.05
C GLY A 187 25.61 -14.01 -17.78
N THR A 188 24.46 -13.57 -17.26
CA THR A 188 23.80 -14.22 -16.11
C THR A 188 23.21 -15.56 -16.54
N PRO A 189 23.64 -16.70 -15.94
CA PRO A 189 23.13 -18.01 -16.29
C PRO A 189 21.73 -18.21 -15.69
N LEU A 190 20.70 -18.11 -16.52
CA LEU A 190 19.32 -18.43 -16.13
C LEU A 190 18.80 -19.57 -16.98
N SER A 191 18.15 -20.54 -16.36
CA SER A 191 17.44 -21.60 -17.08
C SER A 191 16.22 -21.02 -17.82
N ALA A 192 15.76 -21.70 -18.86
CA ALA A 192 14.55 -21.30 -19.60
C ALA A 192 13.30 -21.21 -18.69
N ALA A 193 13.24 -22.04 -17.64
CA ALA A 193 12.15 -22.01 -16.67
C ALA A 193 12.19 -20.73 -15.80
N LEU A 194 13.39 -20.33 -15.36
CA LEU A 194 13.57 -19.10 -14.58
C LEU A 194 13.32 -17.86 -15.42
N LEU A 195 13.74 -17.83 -16.68
CA LEU A 195 13.40 -16.73 -17.59
C LEU A 195 11.89 -16.57 -17.76
N LYS A 196 11.16 -17.67 -17.98
CA LYS A 196 9.69 -17.64 -18.05
C LYS A 196 9.05 -17.15 -16.75
N LEU A 197 9.59 -17.52 -15.59
CA LEU A 197 9.12 -17.01 -14.31
C LEU A 197 9.33 -15.48 -14.20
N VAL A 198 10.50 -14.99 -14.56
CA VAL A 198 10.81 -13.55 -14.58
C VAL A 198 9.87 -12.79 -15.52
N GLU A 199 9.64 -13.32 -16.72
CA GLU A 199 8.71 -12.75 -17.70
C GLU A 199 7.27 -12.71 -17.17
N ALA A 200 6.80 -13.80 -16.55
CA ALA A 200 5.45 -13.88 -15.98
C ALA A 200 5.23 -12.90 -14.82
N CYS A 201 6.29 -12.60 -14.03
CA CYS A 201 6.23 -11.71 -12.87
C CYS A 201 6.67 -10.27 -13.19
N SER A 202 6.87 -9.88 -14.45
CA SER A 202 7.39 -8.56 -14.81
C SER A 202 6.56 -7.90 -15.88
N THR A 203 6.27 -6.61 -15.72
CA THR A 203 5.60 -5.83 -16.76
C THR A 203 6.51 -5.63 -17.98
N ARG A 204 7.82 -5.51 -17.74
CA ARG A 204 8.85 -5.37 -18.77
C ARG A 204 10.10 -6.10 -18.33
N VAL A 205 10.74 -6.80 -19.26
CA VAL A 205 12.06 -7.44 -19.07
C VAL A 205 13.05 -6.85 -20.06
N ILE A 206 14.27 -6.56 -19.60
CA ILE A 206 15.41 -6.16 -20.44
C ILE A 206 16.54 -7.14 -20.12
N ASN A 207 16.97 -7.86 -21.13
CA ASN A 207 18.07 -8.81 -21.05
C ASN A 207 19.40 -8.14 -21.48
N ASP A 208 20.48 -8.76 -21.11
CA ASP A 208 21.86 -8.38 -21.49
C ASP A 208 22.25 -6.95 -21.08
N VAL A 209 21.76 -6.53 -19.91
CA VAL A 209 22.08 -5.21 -19.36
C VAL A 209 23.54 -5.18 -18.91
N GLN A 210 24.31 -4.24 -19.44
CA GLN A 210 25.68 -3.98 -18.99
C GLN A 210 25.67 -3.10 -17.74
N ALA A 211 26.69 -3.26 -16.89
CA ALA A 211 26.78 -2.45 -15.66
C ALA A 211 26.81 -0.93 -15.93
N ASP A 212 27.32 -0.53 -17.09
CA ASP A 212 27.39 0.88 -17.50
C ASP A 212 26.07 1.46 -18.03
N ASP A 213 25.14 0.59 -18.47
CA ASP A 213 23.80 1.03 -18.94
C ASP A 213 22.91 1.50 -17.78
N LEU A 214 23.18 1.03 -16.58
CA LEU A 214 22.46 1.43 -15.37
C LEU A 214 22.79 2.85 -14.92
N LYS A 215 23.89 3.43 -15.46
CA LYS A 215 24.33 4.80 -15.14
C LYS A 215 23.65 5.88 -15.98
N ARG A 216 22.92 5.53 -17.04
CA ARG A 216 22.44 6.47 -18.07
C ARG A 216 20.93 6.71 -18.08
N LYS A 217 20.20 6.16 -17.15
CA LYS A 217 18.73 6.29 -17.04
C LYS A 217 18.31 6.57 -15.61
#